data_2f294531a50004ad72d5a86a933907a1
#
_entry.id   2f294531a50004ad72d5a86a933907a1
#
_cell.length_a   1.000
_cell.length_b   1.000
_cell.length_c   1.000
_cell.angle_alpha   90.00
_cell.angle_beta   90.00
_cell.angle_gamma   90.00
#
_symmetry.space_group_name_H-M   'P 1'
#
loop_
_entity.id
_entity.type
_entity.pdbx_description
1 polymer ?
#
loop_
_entity_poly.entity_id
_entity_poly.type
_entity_poly.pdbx_seq_one_letter_code
_entity_poly.pdbx_strand_id
1 'polypeptide(L)'
;MWDYLGNIKVLAAAFVLVGIAVAQQVTVSGQVEVAAPPRHSHLPADAVVWLTPPEGAPPIQVTDVPEQHPSLTQKDKSFSPHLLVVQVGTLVDFPNHDPFFHNVFSLFEGKRFDLGLYEAGTTRRVRFDRPGVCYIFCNIHPEMSAVVIVLDTPFYGISNRRGLIDIKGVPAGRYVVHVWDERSLPEDLAQLRREVAISPSQTSLGKLRIRETDVTLAHKNKYGQDYEKPAPPGPGYIPQ
;
A
#
# COMPACT_ATOMS: atom_id res chain seq x y z
N MET A 1 -67.51 54.23 13.93
CA MET A 1 -68.31 53.37 13.07
C MET A 1 -67.34 52.62 12.14
N TRP A 2 -67.27 51.31 12.35
CA TRP A 2 -66.51 50.28 11.58
C TRP A 2 -65.02 50.16 11.88
N ASP A 3 -64.79 49.18 12.81
CA ASP A 3 -63.50 48.55 13.10
C ASP A 3 -63.10 47.64 11.97
N TYR A 4 -61.82 47.72 11.61
CA TYR A 4 -61.13 46.71 10.76
C TYR A 4 -59.85 46.27 11.48
N LEU A 5 -60.00 45.31 12.39
CA LEU A 5 -58.86 44.60 12.97
C LEU A 5 -58.43 43.47 12.01
N GLY A 6 -57.40 43.73 11.22
CA GLY A 6 -56.78 42.75 10.36
C GLY A 6 -55.92 41.76 11.17
N ASN A 7 -56.30 40.50 11.15
CA ASN A 7 -55.52 39.40 11.72
C ASN A 7 -54.22 39.17 10.97
N ILE A 8 -53.09 39.59 11.53
CA ILE A 8 -51.76 39.22 11.01
C ILE A 8 -51.46 37.83 11.54
N LYS A 9 -51.53 36.80 10.70
CA LYS A 9 -51.04 35.46 10.97
C LYS A 9 -49.52 35.50 10.80
N VAL A 10 -48.79 35.50 11.92
CA VAL A 10 -47.32 35.30 11.92
C VAL A 10 -47.06 33.82 11.66
N LEU A 11 -46.60 33.50 10.46
CA LEU A 11 -46.04 32.18 10.14
C LEU A 11 -44.67 32.11 10.77
N ALA A 12 -44.49 31.34 11.83
CA ALA A 12 -43.23 30.98 12.38
C ALA A 12 -42.57 29.90 11.50
N ALA A 13 -41.61 30.30 10.65
CA ALA A 13 -40.79 29.36 9.91
C ALA A 13 -39.79 28.69 10.88
N ALA A 14 -40.00 27.43 11.19
CA ALA A 14 -39.04 26.62 11.93
C ALA A 14 -37.85 26.28 11.01
N PHE A 15 -36.72 26.92 11.22
CA PHE A 15 -35.45 26.54 10.63
C PHE A 15 -34.94 25.26 11.31
N VAL A 16 -35.03 24.13 10.61
CA VAL A 16 -34.36 22.88 11.03
C VAL A 16 -32.88 23.04 10.65
N LEU A 17 -32.05 23.36 11.64
CA LEU A 17 -30.59 23.28 11.52
C LEU A 17 -30.20 21.78 11.43
N VAL A 18 -29.99 21.28 10.21
CA VAL A 18 -29.33 20.00 9.98
C VAL A 18 -27.85 20.21 10.31
N GLY A 19 -27.47 19.88 11.53
CA GLY A 19 -26.07 19.87 11.93
C GLY A 19 -25.34 18.77 11.16
N ILE A 20 -24.42 19.17 10.27
CA ILE A 20 -23.46 18.23 9.65
C ILE A 20 -22.53 17.78 10.79
N ALA A 21 -22.77 16.59 11.33
CA ALA A 21 -21.83 15.97 12.27
C ALA A 21 -20.55 15.63 11.51
N VAL A 22 -19.53 16.47 11.62
CA VAL A 22 -18.19 16.13 11.16
C VAL A 22 -17.68 15.00 12.04
N ALA A 23 -17.56 13.80 11.47
CA ALA A 23 -17.05 12.64 12.23
C ALA A 23 -15.63 12.98 12.72
N GLN A 24 -15.43 12.90 14.03
CA GLN A 24 -14.14 13.14 14.64
C GLN A 24 -13.14 12.13 14.13
N GLN A 25 -12.07 12.60 13.50
CA GLN A 25 -10.98 11.78 13.01
C GLN A 25 -9.93 11.58 14.10
N VAL A 26 -9.40 10.38 14.21
CA VAL A 26 -8.35 10.00 15.16
C VAL A 26 -7.14 9.41 14.45
N THR A 27 -6.01 9.36 15.15
CA THR A 27 -4.86 8.53 14.77
C THR A 27 -4.96 7.20 15.47
N VAL A 28 -4.99 6.12 14.68
CA VAL A 28 -5.01 4.75 15.19
C VAL A 28 -3.58 4.23 15.27
N SER A 29 -3.16 3.76 16.44
CA SER A 29 -1.81 3.25 16.67
C SER A 29 -1.81 1.72 16.84
N GLY A 30 -0.66 1.10 16.53
CA GLY A 30 -0.44 -0.32 16.74
C GLY A 30 1.05 -0.65 16.77
N GLN A 31 1.36 -1.89 17.11
CA GLN A 31 2.74 -2.39 17.08
C GLN A 31 2.80 -3.76 16.45
N VAL A 32 3.60 -3.90 15.40
CA VAL A 32 3.96 -5.20 14.82
C VAL A 32 5.10 -5.80 15.63
N GLU A 33 4.94 -7.06 16.02
CA GLU A 33 5.96 -7.86 16.69
C GLU A 33 6.24 -9.12 15.86
N VAL A 34 7.50 -9.41 15.58
CA VAL A 34 7.89 -10.65 14.92
C VAL A 34 7.96 -11.75 15.98
N ALA A 35 7.12 -12.78 15.85
CA ALA A 35 7.10 -13.94 16.74
C ALA A 35 8.17 -14.95 16.31
N ALA A 36 9.16 -15.18 17.15
CA ALA A 36 10.28 -16.09 16.91
C ALA A 36 11.04 -15.73 15.63
N PRO A 37 11.94 -14.73 15.69
CA PRO A 37 12.69 -14.30 14.52
C PRO A 37 13.50 -15.49 13.99
N PRO A 38 13.57 -15.64 12.65
CA PRO A 38 14.50 -16.57 12.02
C PRO A 38 15.95 -16.25 12.48
N ARG A 39 16.90 -17.16 12.24
CA ARG A 39 18.31 -17.03 12.68
C ARG A 39 18.97 -15.69 12.30
N HIS A 40 18.38 -14.96 11.37
CA HIS A 40 18.71 -13.59 11.02
C HIS A 40 17.57 -12.68 11.50
N SER A 41 17.76 -12.00 12.65
CA SER A 41 16.77 -11.08 13.19
C SER A 41 16.53 -9.93 12.21
N HIS A 42 15.39 -9.95 11.55
CA HIS A 42 14.91 -8.79 10.80
C HIS A 42 14.14 -7.86 11.75
N LEU A 43 14.24 -6.57 11.46
CA LEU A 43 13.45 -5.60 12.18
C LEU A 43 11.98 -5.71 11.68
N PRO A 44 10.97 -5.50 12.53
CA PRO A 44 9.57 -5.51 12.12
C PRO A 44 9.21 -4.24 11.33
N ALA A 45 10.08 -3.86 10.39
CA ALA A 45 9.92 -2.72 9.50
C ALA A 45 9.19 -3.14 8.22
N ASP A 46 8.50 -2.18 7.60
CA ASP A 46 7.86 -2.32 6.31
C ASP A 46 6.63 -3.26 6.28
N ALA A 47 6.15 -3.73 7.44
CA ALA A 47 4.82 -4.34 7.48
C ALA A 47 3.73 -3.26 7.26
N VAL A 48 2.75 -3.56 6.43
CA VAL A 48 1.65 -2.67 6.11
C VAL A 48 0.40 -3.10 6.86
N VAL A 49 -0.24 -2.16 7.56
CA VAL A 49 -1.51 -2.39 8.24
C VAL A 49 -2.53 -1.40 7.68
N TRP A 50 -3.70 -1.90 7.31
CA TRP A 50 -4.78 -1.03 6.80
C TRP A 50 -6.13 -1.42 7.34
N LEU A 51 -7.06 -0.48 7.24
CA LEU A 51 -8.42 -0.60 7.74
C LEU A 51 -9.41 -0.50 6.58
N THR A 52 -10.29 -1.49 6.46
CA THR A 52 -11.43 -1.46 5.53
C THR A 52 -12.74 -1.42 6.29
N PRO A 53 -13.85 -0.95 5.69
CA PRO A 53 -15.17 -1.12 6.26
C PRO A 53 -15.47 -2.62 6.46
N PRO A 54 -16.35 -2.98 7.41
CA PRO A 54 -16.89 -4.33 7.51
C PRO A 54 -17.65 -4.72 6.24
N GLU A 55 -17.80 -6.04 6.02
CA GLU A 55 -18.58 -6.55 4.89
C GLU A 55 -20.02 -5.99 4.91
N GLY A 56 -20.50 -5.55 3.75
CA GLY A 56 -21.82 -4.92 3.60
C GLY A 56 -21.89 -3.44 3.98
N ALA A 57 -20.83 -2.85 4.56
CA ALA A 57 -20.77 -1.40 4.78
C ALA A 57 -20.43 -0.66 3.48
N PRO A 58 -20.83 0.63 3.35
CA PRO A 58 -20.46 1.43 2.20
C PRO A 58 -18.94 1.53 2.05
N PRO A 59 -18.42 1.50 0.81
CA PRO A 59 -16.99 1.66 0.57
C PRO A 59 -16.54 3.06 1.00
N ILE A 60 -15.28 3.15 1.46
CA ILE A 60 -14.66 4.44 1.73
C ILE A 60 -14.39 5.11 0.39
N GLN A 61 -14.89 6.34 0.24
CA GLN A 61 -14.60 7.11 -0.95
C GLN A 61 -13.17 7.65 -0.86
N VAL A 62 -12.31 7.20 -1.76
CA VAL A 62 -10.97 7.74 -1.94
C VAL A 62 -11.10 8.97 -2.84
N THR A 63 -11.16 10.16 -2.23
CA THR A 63 -11.37 11.43 -2.96
C THR A 63 -10.06 12.08 -3.41
N ASP A 64 -8.95 11.76 -2.74
CA ASP A 64 -7.67 12.42 -2.97
C ASP A 64 -6.64 11.44 -3.54
N VAL A 65 -6.74 11.15 -4.84
CA VAL A 65 -5.62 10.54 -5.56
C VAL A 65 -4.58 11.66 -5.76
N PRO A 66 -3.34 11.52 -5.24
CA PRO A 66 -2.35 12.56 -5.37
C PRO A 66 -2.14 12.97 -6.82
N GLU A 67 -2.09 14.26 -7.09
CA GLU A 67 -1.78 14.81 -8.40
C GLU A 67 -0.34 14.47 -8.84
N GLN A 68 0.56 14.31 -7.86
CA GLN A 68 1.92 13.85 -8.08
C GLN A 68 1.96 12.32 -8.14
N HIS A 69 2.58 11.82 -9.20
CA HIS A 69 2.78 10.38 -9.38
C HIS A 69 3.88 9.89 -8.44
N PRO A 70 3.60 8.95 -7.52
CA PRO A 70 4.64 8.27 -6.80
C PRO A 70 5.52 7.50 -7.80
N SER A 71 6.81 7.34 -7.47
CA SER A 71 7.75 6.68 -8.35
C SER A 71 8.40 5.46 -7.69
N LEU A 72 8.64 4.44 -8.49
CA LEU A 72 9.48 3.29 -8.19
C LEU A 72 10.71 3.36 -9.10
N THR A 73 11.76 4.02 -8.59
CA THR A 73 12.96 4.37 -9.35
C THR A 73 13.89 3.17 -9.50
N GLN A 74 14.41 2.97 -10.69
CA GLN A 74 15.47 2.00 -10.98
C GLN A 74 16.81 2.71 -10.91
N LYS A 75 17.64 2.31 -9.96
CA LYS A 75 18.98 2.83 -9.76
C LYS A 75 19.88 1.80 -9.09
N ASP A 76 21.12 1.71 -9.51
CA ASP A 76 22.12 0.78 -8.99
C ASP A 76 21.62 -0.68 -8.99
N LYS A 77 20.91 -1.09 -10.06
CA LYS A 77 20.24 -2.40 -10.23
C LYS A 77 19.30 -2.73 -9.07
N SER A 78 18.58 -1.74 -8.59
CA SER A 78 17.59 -1.86 -7.52
C SER A 78 16.36 -1.02 -7.81
N PHE A 79 15.22 -1.39 -7.23
CA PHE A 79 14.05 -0.52 -7.15
C PHE A 79 14.05 0.25 -5.83
N SER A 80 13.75 1.54 -5.88
CA SER A 80 13.65 2.40 -4.70
C SER A 80 12.37 3.26 -4.77
N PRO A 81 11.52 3.23 -3.73
CA PRO A 81 11.61 2.37 -2.54
C PRO A 81 11.37 0.90 -2.88
N HIS A 82 11.74 -0.04 -1.98
CA HIS A 82 11.42 -1.46 -2.14
C HIS A 82 9.92 -1.73 -1.95
N LEU A 83 9.28 -1.05 -1.01
CA LEU A 83 7.84 -1.11 -0.75
C LEU A 83 7.18 0.24 -1.07
N LEU A 84 6.15 0.20 -1.91
CA LEU A 84 5.32 1.36 -2.24
C LEU A 84 3.85 1.03 -1.96
N VAL A 85 3.18 1.84 -1.15
CA VAL A 85 1.73 1.72 -0.91
C VAL A 85 1.01 2.84 -1.65
N VAL A 86 0.03 2.48 -2.46
CA VAL A 86 -0.76 3.42 -3.26
C VAL A 86 -2.25 3.12 -3.16
N GLN A 87 -3.07 4.10 -3.50
CA GLN A 87 -4.52 3.92 -3.59
C GLN A 87 -4.92 3.45 -4.99
N VAL A 88 -6.04 2.74 -5.08
CA VAL A 88 -6.64 2.35 -6.37
C VAL A 88 -6.80 3.57 -7.27
N GLY A 89 -6.42 3.44 -8.53
CA GLY A 89 -6.46 4.51 -9.52
C GLY A 89 -5.15 5.30 -9.65
N THR A 90 -4.19 5.12 -8.75
CA THR A 90 -2.90 5.83 -8.79
C THR A 90 -2.10 5.46 -10.03
N LEU A 91 -1.52 6.46 -10.68
CA LEU A 91 -0.53 6.31 -11.74
C LEU A 91 0.87 6.33 -11.09
N VAL A 92 1.65 5.30 -11.29
CA VAL A 92 3.01 5.16 -10.73
C VAL A 92 4.04 5.31 -11.86
N ASP A 93 5.05 6.13 -11.61
CA ASP A 93 6.18 6.33 -12.52
C ASP A 93 7.30 5.32 -12.23
N PHE A 94 7.92 4.80 -13.31
CA PHE A 94 9.04 3.89 -13.26
C PHE A 94 10.23 4.50 -14.02
N PRO A 95 10.94 5.49 -13.43
CA PRO A 95 12.10 6.09 -14.06
C PRO A 95 13.32 5.16 -14.02
N ASN A 96 14.07 5.09 -15.13
CA ASN A 96 15.34 4.39 -15.20
C ASN A 96 16.49 5.40 -15.05
N HIS A 97 17.15 5.40 -13.90
CA HIS A 97 18.29 6.26 -13.60
C HIS A 97 19.65 5.54 -13.73
N ASP A 98 19.65 4.27 -14.13
CA ASP A 98 20.87 3.55 -14.48
C ASP A 98 21.32 3.87 -15.91
N PRO A 99 22.64 3.75 -16.22
CA PRO A 99 23.16 4.04 -17.56
C PRO A 99 22.93 2.90 -18.56
N PHE A 100 22.06 1.93 -18.26
CA PHE A 100 21.75 0.77 -19.10
C PHE A 100 20.25 0.46 -19.09
N PHE A 101 19.86 -0.47 -19.94
CA PHE A 101 18.45 -0.87 -20.06
C PHE A 101 17.95 -1.64 -18.85
N HIS A 102 16.68 -1.43 -18.55
CA HIS A 102 15.90 -2.24 -17.64
C HIS A 102 14.59 -2.69 -18.28
N ASN A 103 13.97 -3.70 -17.67
CA ASN A 103 12.59 -4.08 -17.93
C ASN A 103 11.86 -4.11 -16.59
N VAL A 104 10.63 -3.65 -16.56
CA VAL A 104 9.77 -3.74 -15.37
C VAL A 104 8.54 -4.55 -15.73
N PHE A 105 8.26 -5.58 -14.94
CA PHE A 105 7.09 -6.42 -15.14
C PHE A 105 6.49 -6.91 -13.82
N SER A 106 5.22 -7.30 -13.88
CA SER A 106 4.51 -8.01 -12.82
C SER A 106 3.60 -9.06 -13.45
N LEU A 107 3.61 -10.29 -12.91
CA LEU A 107 2.75 -11.40 -13.35
C LEU A 107 1.69 -11.78 -12.31
N PHE A 108 1.63 -11.05 -11.20
CA PHE A 108 0.77 -11.36 -10.07
C PHE A 108 -0.66 -10.80 -10.22
N GLU A 109 -1.59 -11.33 -9.43
CA GLU A 109 -3.03 -11.09 -9.57
C GLU A 109 -3.46 -9.64 -9.39
N GLY A 110 -2.72 -8.84 -8.60
CA GLY A 110 -3.05 -7.43 -8.37
C GLY A 110 -3.02 -6.61 -9.66
N LYS A 111 -1.90 -6.66 -10.41
CA LYS A 111 -1.77 -6.01 -11.71
C LYS A 111 -0.72 -6.74 -12.56
N ARG A 112 -1.16 -7.24 -13.71
CA ARG A 112 -0.25 -7.84 -14.70
C ARG A 112 0.15 -6.81 -15.75
N PHE A 113 1.45 -6.63 -15.95
CA PHE A 113 2.00 -5.76 -17.00
C PHE A 113 3.44 -6.12 -17.31
N ASP A 114 3.90 -5.70 -18.48
CA ASP A 114 5.29 -5.75 -18.92
C ASP A 114 5.58 -4.46 -19.70
N LEU A 115 6.51 -3.65 -19.21
CA LEU A 115 6.88 -2.38 -19.83
C LEU A 115 7.87 -2.53 -20.97
N GLY A 116 8.33 -3.76 -21.24
CA GLY A 116 9.42 -4.00 -22.19
C GLY A 116 10.76 -3.45 -21.70
N LEU A 117 11.78 -3.59 -22.52
CA LEU A 117 13.08 -2.94 -22.27
C LEU A 117 12.97 -1.45 -22.56
N TYR A 118 13.56 -0.62 -21.69
CA TYR A 118 13.69 0.81 -21.92
C TYR A 118 15.00 1.37 -21.39
N GLU A 119 15.45 2.41 -22.03
CA GLU A 119 16.78 3.00 -21.88
C GLU A 119 16.91 3.93 -20.67
N ALA A 120 18.15 4.26 -20.36
CA ALA A 120 18.53 5.27 -19.36
C ALA A 120 17.80 6.60 -19.57
N GLY A 121 17.38 7.24 -18.48
CA GLY A 121 16.69 8.53 -18.49
C GLY A 121 15.22 8.47 -18.93
N THR A 122 14.71 7.28 -19.31
CA THR A 122 13.30 7.09 -19.70
C THR A 122 12.44 6.76 -18.49
N THR A 123 11.22 7.29 -18.49
CA THR A 123 10.18 6.95 -17.48
C THR A 123 9.01 6.24 -18.15
N ARG A 124 8.62 5.09 -17.65
CA ARG A 124 7.39 4.38 -18.00
C ARG A 124 6.36 4.55 -16.90
N ARG A 125 5.07 4.31 -17.21
CA ARG A 125 3.98 4.53 -16.26
C ARG A 125 3.00 3.38 -16.25
N VAL A 126 2.48 3.07 -15.05
CA VAL A 126 1.43 2.07 -14.86
C VAL A 126 0.35 2.62 -13.95
N ARG A 127 -0.91 2.52 -14.36
CA ARG A 127 -2.07 2.80 -13.49
C ARG A 127 -2.44 1.54 -12.73
N PHE A 128 -2.47 1.64 -11.40
CA PHE A 128 -2.89 0.57 -10.51
C PHE A 128 -4.39 0.71 -10.21
N ASP A 129 -5.23 0.01 -10.97
CA ASP A 129 -6.68 0.15 -11.02
C ASP A 129 -7.46 -0.91 -10.20
N ARG A 130 -6.75 -1.78 -9.49
CA ARG A 130 -7.35 -2.84 -8.65
C ARG A 130 -6.59 -2.97 -7.35
N PRO A 131 -7.28 -3.22 -6.20
CA PRO A 131 -6.59 -3.50 -4.95
C PRO A 131 -5.84 -4.84 -5.02
N GLY A 132 -4.76 -4.93 -4.26
CA GLY A 132 -3.95 -6.15 -4.15
C GLY A 132 -2.47 -5.89 -4.03
N VAL A 133 -1.70 -6.97 -3.90
CA VAL A 133 -0.24 -6.95 -3.80
C VAL A 133 0.35 -7.27 -5.17
N CYS A 134 1.19 -6.38 -5.69
CA CYS A 134 1.88 -6.53 -6.96
C CYS A 134 3.38 -6.66 -6.70
N TYR A 135 3.95 -7.81 -6.98
CA TYR A 135 5.40 -7.99 -6.98
C TYR A 135 5.96 -7.51 -8.31
N ILE A 136 6.94 -6.64 -8.23
CA ILE A 136 7.58 -5.96 -9.37
C ILE A 136 8.98 -6.53 -9.52
N PHE A 137 9.35 -6.86 -10.76
CA PHE A 137 10.63 -7.49 -11.08
C PHE A 137 11.26 -6.88 -12.32
N CYS A 138 12.58 -7.07 -12.44
CA CYS A 138 13.32 -6.82 -13.67
C CYS A 138 13.59 -8.15 -14.37
N ASN A 139 13.37 -8.21 -15.71
CA ASN A 139 13.56 -9.46 -16.47
C ASN A 139 15.03 -9.81 -16.75
N ILE A 140 15.96 -8.89 -16.51
CA ILE A 140 17.39 -9.07 -16.83
C ILE A 140 18.30 -9.01 -15.58
N HIS A 141 17.78 -8.58 -14.44
CA HIS A 141 18.52 -8.51 -13.19
C HIS A 141 17.74 -9.26 -12.10
N PRO A 142 18.14 -10.49 -11.75
CA PRO A 142 17.39 -11.35 -10.85
C PRO A 142 17.28 -10.81 -9.41
N GLU A 143 18.17 -9.91 -9.02
CA GLU A 143 18.17 -9.27 -7.69
C GLU A 143 17.21 -8.08 -7.58
N MET A 144 16.66 -7.60 -8.72
CA MET A 144 15.77 -6.43 -8.71
C MET A 144 14.32 -6.84 -8.46
N SER A 145 13.88 -6.60 -7.25
CA SER A 145 12.47 -6.79 -6.83
C SER A 145 11.96 -5.60 -6.03
N ALA A 146 10.65 -5.39 -6.06
CA ALA A 146 9.92 -4.46 -5.21
C ALA A 146 8.47 -4.91 -5.05
N VAL A 147 7.75 -4.28 -4.14
CA VAL A 147 6.33 -4.55 -3.89
C VAL A 147 5.54 -3.25 -4.00
N VAL A 148 4.45 -3.30 -4.75
CA VAL A 148 3.43 -2.25 -4.78
C VAL A 148 2.15 -2.81 -4.16
N ILE A 149 1.72 -2.23 -3.03
CA ILE A 149 0.45 -2.56 -2.39
C ILE A 149 -0.58 -1.52 -2.79
N VAL A 150 -1.64 -1.98 -3.43
CA VAL A 150 -2.73 -1.14 -3.91
C VAL A 150 -3.92 -1.28 -2.97
N LEU A 151 -4.33 -0.19 -2.33
CA LEU A 151 -5.40 -0.19 -1.34
C LEU A 151 -6.63 0.58 -1.85
N ASP A 152 -7.81 0.09 -1.51
CA ASP A 152 -9.11 0.75 -1.71
C ASP A 152 -9.53 1.63 -0.52
N THR A 153 -8.60 1.92 0.37
CA THR A 153 -8.78 2.73 1.57
C THR A 153 -7.60 3.69 1.75
N PRO A 154 -7.82 4.90 2.25
CA PRO A 154 -6.74 5.81 2.64
C PRO A 154 -6.18 5.49 4.03
N PHE A 155 -6.82 4.59 4.80
CA PHE A 155 -6.47 4.32 6.19
C PHE A 155 -5.45 3.20 6.29
N TYR A 156 -4.18 3.54 6.17
CA TYR A 156 -3.08 2.60 6.31
C TYR A 156 -1.88 3.22 7.03
N GLY A 157 -1.02 2.36 7.55
CA GLY A 157 0.27 2.71 8.13
C GLY A 157 1.31 1.66 7.79
N ILE A 158 2.56 2.09 7.70
CA ILE A 158 3.73 1.22 7.48
C ILE A 158 4.52 1.19 8.79
N SER A 159 4.90 0.02 9.24
CA SER A 159 5.65 -0.12 10.49
C SER A 159 7.07 0.43 10.35
N ASN A 160 7.52 1.13 11.36
CA ASN A 160 8.90 1.58 11.45
C ASN A 160 9.80 0.46 12.02
N ARG A 161 11.11 0.73 12.16
CA ARG A 161 12.09 -0.23 12.70
C ARG A 161 11.78 -0.75 14.10
N ARG A 162 10.91 -0.08 14.87
CA ARG A 162 10.42 -0.54 16.18
C ARG A 162 9.07 -1.26 16.09
N GLY A 163 8.58 -1.49 14.89
CA GLY A 163 7.26 -2.07 14.63
C GLY A 163 6.09 -1.12 14.89
N LEU A 164 6.33 0.14 15.22
CA LEU A 164 5.26 1.09 15.51
C LEU A 164 4.57 1.53 14.23
N ILE A 165 3.23 1.61 14.30
CA ILE A 165 2.36 2.03 13.21
C ILE A 165 1.44 3.13 13.69
N ASP A 166 1.25 4.14 12.85
CA ASP A 166 0.25 5.19 12.99
C ASP A 166 -0.58 5.30 11.72
N ILE A 167 -1.89 5.12 11.84
CA ILE A 167 -2.88 5.30 10.78
C ILE A 167 -3.64 6.60 11.07
N LYS A 168 -3.43 7.61 10.25
CA LYS A 168 -3.98 8.95 10.46
C LYS A 168 -5.37 9.12 9.84
N GLY A 169 -6.14 10.06 10.39
CA GLY A 169 -7.38 10.53 9.78
C GLY A 169 -8.52 9.52 9.79
N VAL A 170 -8.50 8.53 10.69
CA VAL A 170 -9.51 7.48 10.76
C VAL A 170 -10.77 8.02 11.45
N PRO A 171 -11.95 8.06 10.81
CA PRO A 171 -13.20 8.38 11.45
C PRO A 171 -13.57 7.34 12.52
N ALA A 172 -14.28 7.76 13.56
CA ALA A 172 -14.87 6.80 14.48
C ALA A 172 -15.83 5.85 13.75
N GLY A 173 -15.72 4.54 14.02
CA GLY A 173 -16.50 3.53 13.31
C GLY A 173 -16.00 2.11 13.54
N ARG A 174 -16.60 1.15 12.83
CA ARG A 174 -16.16 -0.25 12.79
C ARG A 174 -15.34 -0.51 11.56
N TYR A 175 -14.25 -1.22 11.73
CA TYR A 175 -13.30 -1.54 10.65
C TYR A 175 -12.83 -2.99 10.76
N VAL A 176 -12.36 -3.52 9.63
CA VAL A 176 -11.58 -4.77 9.57
C VAL A 176 -10.12 -4.39 9.45
N VAL A 177 -9.31 -4.93 10.36
CA VAL A 177 -7.84 -4.80 10.32
C VAL A 177 -7.27 -5.82 9.35
N HIS A 178 -6.37 -5.39 8.51
CA HIS A 178 -5.57 -6.23 7.63
C HIS A 178 -4.09 -5.97 7.88
N VAL A 179 -3.27 -6.99 7.67
CA VAL A 179 -1.82 -6.92 7.81
C VAL A 179 -1.18 -7.59 6.60
N TRP A 180 -0.15 -6.98 6.08
CA TRP A 180 0.74 -7.57 5.09
C TRP A 180 2.19 -7.42 5.54
N ASP A 181 2.97 -8.45 5.29
CA ASP A 181 4.39 -8.51 5.49
C ASP A 181 5.01 -9.45 4.45
N GLU A 182 6.11 -9.04 3.83
CA GLU A 182 6.69 -9.73 2.68
C GLU A 182 7.21 -11.14 3.01
N ARG A 183 7.59 -11.37 4.26
CA ARG A 183 8.19 -12.64 4.73
C ARG A 183 7.23 -13.54 5.45
N SER A 184 6.02 -13.10 5.68
CA SER A 184 4.99 -13.87 6.35
C SER A 184 4.13 -14.63 5.33
N LEU A 185 3.70 -15.82 5.71
CA LEU A 185 2.78 -16.59 4.87
C LEU A 185 1.40 -15.92 4.85
N PRO A 186 0.72 -15.89 3.69
CA PRO A 186 -0.61 -15.29 3.57
C PRO A 186 -1.63 -15.86 4.55
N GLU A 187 -1.58 -17.16 4.84
CA GLU A 187 -2.45 -17.85 5.78
C GLU A 187 -2.22 -17.40 7.23
N ASP A 188 -0.99 -17.11 7.64
CA ASP A 188 -0.67 -16.58 8.97
C ASP A 188 -1.16 -15.14 9.10
N LEU A 189 -0.98 -14.32 8.06
CA LEU A 189 -1.48 -12.94 8.03
C LEU A 189 -3.01 -12.88 8.04
N ALA A 190 -3.68 -13.81 7.36
CA ALA A 190 -5.15 -13.90 7.35
C ALA A 190 -5.73 -14.14 8.75
N GLN A 191 -5.01 -14.81 9.66
CA GLN A 191 -5.42 -15.04 11.04
C GLN A 191 -5.42 -13.74 11.88
N LEU A 192 -4.69 -12.72 11.47
CA LEU A 192 -4.67 -11.40 12.13
C LEU A 192 -5.86 -10.53 11.73
N ARG A 193 -6.61 -10.93 10.70
CA ARG A 193 -7.79 -10.23 10.24
C ARG A 193 -8.87 -10.26 11.33
N ARG A 194 -9.30 -9.11 11.78
CA ARG A 194 -10.36 -8.97 12.80
C ARG A 194 -11.10 -7.66 12.69
N GLU A 195 -12.32 -7.63 13.16
CA GLU A 195 -13.06 -6.39 13.35
C GLU A 195 -12.58 -5.64 14.59
N VAL A 196 -12.57 -4.31 14.49
CA VAL A 196 -12.26 -3.38 15.57
C VAL A 196 -13.24 -2.22 15.55
N ALA A 197 -13.55 -1.69 16.75
CA ALA A 197 -14.26 -0.43 16.90
C ALA A 197 -13.25 0.67 17.20
N ILE A 198 -13.26 1.73 16.41
CA ILE A 198 -12.41 2.91 16.57
C ILE A 198 -13.26 4.04 17.12
N SER A 199 -12.80 4.69 18.17
CA SER A 199 -13.44 5.85 18.78
C SER A 199 -12.37 6.76 19.40
N PRO A 200 -12.68 7.99 19.80
CA PRO A 200 -11.74 8.87 20.49
C PRO A 200 -11.11 8.27 21.76
N SER A 201 -11.82 7.34 22.41
CA SER A 201 -11.34 6.62 23.60
C SER A 201 -10.68 5.26 23.28
N GLN A 202 -10.77 4.78 22.04
CA GLN A 202 -10.22 3.48 21.62
C GLN A 202 -9.54 3.62 20.25
N THR A 203 -8.26 3.97 20.29
CA THR A 203 -7.44 4.22 19.11
C THR A 203 -6.29 3.22 18.93
N SER A 204 -6.21 2.19 19.79
CA SER A 204 -5.11 1.23 19.75
C SER A 204 -5.55 -0.09 19.13
N LEU A 205 -4.77 -0.57 18.16
CA LEU A 205 -4.87 -1.92 17.60
C LEU A 205 -4.17 -2.96 18.48
N GLY A 206 -3.38 -2.51 19.48
CA GLY A 206 -2.54 -3.37 20.30
C GLY A 206 -1.37 -3.97 19.51
N LYS A 207 -0.98 -5.18 19.91
CA LYS A 207 0.14 -5.92 19.29
C LYS A 207 -0.37 -6.82 18.18
N LEU A 208 0.28 -6.72 17.02
CA LEU A 208 0.05 -7.53 15.82
C LEU A 208 1.25 -8.46 15.68
N ARG A 209 1.10 -9.72 16.07
CA ARG A 209 2.20 -10.69 16.03
C ARG A 209 2.22 -11.40 14.69
N ILE A 210 3.22 -11.11 13.88
CA ILE A 210 3.50 -11.77 12.61
C ILE A 210 4.52 -12.89 12.80
N ARG A 211 4.47 -13.89 11.92
CA ARG A 211 5.47 -14.96 11.85
C ARG A 211 6.17 -14.85 10.51
N GLU A 212 7.44 -14.45 10.53
CA GLU A 212 8.29 -14.48 9.35
C GLU A 212 8.80 -15.91 9.10
N THR A 213 9.03 -16.22 7.84
CA THR A 213 9.63 -17.46 7.36
C THR A 213 10.90 -17.15 6.59
N ASP A 214 11.82 -18.11 6.51
CA ASP A 214 13.05 -18.00 5.71
C ASP A 214 12.77 -18.18 4.20
N VAL A 215 11.65 -17.65 3.71
CA VAL A 215 11.32 -17.71 2.30
C VAL A 215 12.27 -16.80 1.53
N THR A 216 13.17 -17.42 0.76
CA THR A 216 13.90 -16.68 -0.26
C THR A 216 12.93 -16.31 -1.36
N LEU A 217 12.71 -15.02 -1.57
CA LEU A 217 11.87 -14.51 -2.66
C LEU A 217 12.60 -14.65 -4.01
N ALA A 218 13.07 -15.88 -4.30
CA ALA A 218 13.61 -16.17 -5.61
C ALA A 218 12.48 -16.10 -6.63
N HIS A 219 12.57 -15.18 -7.56
CA HIS A 219 11.58 -15.05 -8.63
C HIS A 219 12.14 -15.56 -9.95
N LYS A 220 11.23 -15.94 -10.84
CA LYS A 220 11.54 -16.32 -12.21
C LYS A 220 11.45 -15.11 -13.13
N ASN A 221 12.06 -15.22 -14.31
CA ASN A 221 11.93 -14.23 -15.35
C ASN A 221 10.47 -14.19 -15.87
N LYS A 222 10.14 -13.22 -16.72
CA LYS A 222 8.78 -13.03 -17.24
C LYS A 222 8.23 -14.20 -18.08
N TYR A 223 9.10 -15.14 -18.47
CA TYR A 223 8.73 -16.36 -19.18
C TYR A 223 8.56 -17.57 -18.25
N GLY A 224 8.69 -17.38 -16.93
CA GLY A 224 8.58 -18.44 -15.93
C GLY A 224 9.83 -19.34 -15.83
N GLN A 225 10.95 -18.90 -16.38
CA GLN A 225 12.23 -19.63 -16.38
C GLN A 225 13.16 -19.03 -15.32
N ASP A 226 14.13 -19.81 -14.89
CA ASP A 226 15.22 -19.31 -14.06
C ASP A 226 16.11 -18.35 -14.88
N TYR A 227 16.70 -17.37 -14.21
CA TYR A 227 17.64 -16.47 -14.87
C TYR A 227 18.92 -17.23 -15.29
N GLU A 228 19.42 -16.93 -16.48
CA GLU A 228 20.69 -17.46 -16.94
C GLU A 228 21.80 -17.00 -15.99
N LYS A 229 22.60 -17.96 -15.52
CA LYS A 229 23.82 -17.61 -14.75
C LYS A 229 24.74 -16.84 -15.70
N PRO A 230 25.35 -15.73 -15.23
CA PRO A 230 26.38 -15.07 -16.02
C PRO A 230 27.42 -16.11 -16.46
N ALA A 231 27.77 -16.09 -17.74
CA ALA A 231 28.84 -16.94 -18.23
C ALA A 231 30.11 -16.66 -17.38
N PRO A 232 30.84 -17.71 -16.97
CA PRO A 232 32.10 -17.49 -16.27
C PRO A 232 32.96 -16.55 -17.13
N PRO A 233 33.70 -15.62 -16.52
CA PRO A 233 34.59 -14.74 -17.29
C PRO A 233 35.47 -15.61 -18.18
N GLY A 234 35.33 -15.43 -19.46
CA GLY A 234 36.17 -16.12 -20.43
C GLY A 234 37.65 -15.85 -20.09
N PRO A 235 38.58 -16.70 -20.54
CA PRO A 235 40.01 -16.45 -20.34
C PRO A 235 40.29 -15.04 -20.85
N GLY A 236 40.78 -14.18 -19.96
CA GLY A 236 40.89 -12.75 -20.21
C GLY A 236 41.56 -12.47 -21.54
N TYR A 237 40.94 -11.58 -22.33
CA TYR A 237 41.56 -10.97 -23.48
C TYR A 237 42.82 -10.24 -22.97
N ILE A 238 43.99 -10.83 -23.24
CA ILE A 238 45.28 -10.17 -23.06
C ILE A 238 45.50 -9.36 -24.34
N PRO A 239 45.43 -8.01 -24.32
CA PRO A 239 45.83 -7.21 -25.47
C PRO A 239 47.31 -7.46 -25.75
N GLN A 240 47.62 -7.79 -27.00
CA GLN A 240 48.99 -7.86 -27.48
C GLN A 240 49.56 -6.46 -27.68
#